data_77d1853a6bcd8263fb31ef591eaa340c
#
_entry.id   77d1853a6bcd8263fb31ef591eaa340c
#
_cell.length_a   1.000
_cell.length_b   1.000
_cell.length_c   1.000
_cell.angle_alpha   90.00
_cell.angle_beta   90.00
_cell.angle_gamma   90.00
#
_symmetry.space_group_name_H-M   'P 1'
#
loop_
_entity.id
_entity.type
_entity.pdbx_description
1 polymer ?
#
loop_
_entity_poly.entity_id
_entity_poly.type
_entity_poly.pdbx_seq_one_letter_code
_entity_poly.pdbx_strand_id
1 'polypeptide(L)'
;MKTFLVKSLEYIDCTDYVYVEIWAAESREQIWNEKHPNTPIGFIPDFEPKRENCPSDKIYNKRYRKYLKEKDKWIDKYLRDINSELEESYIELIGVSNNETSLKMISRHLIISEVADYG
;
A
#
# COMPACT_ATOMS: atom_id res chain seq x y z
N MET A 1 10.27 -3.01 -10.60
CA MET A 1 9.34 -2.63 -9.51
C MET A 1 8.63 -1.33 -9.81
N LYS A 2 7.55 -1.08 -9.09
CA LYS A 2 6.79 0.16 -9.19
C LYS A 2 7.26 1.16 -8.14
N THR A 3 7.02 2.43 -8.39
CA THR A 3 7.37 3.52 -7.47
C THR A 3 6.11 4.06 -6.82
N PHE A 4 6.15 4.21 -5.50
CA PHE A 4 5.00 4.66 -4.72
C PHE A 4 5.36 5.87 -3.87
N LEU A 5 4.40 6.80 -3.78
CA LEU A 5 4.41 7.89 -2.83
C LEU A 5 3.66 7.43 -1.58
N VAL A 6 4.30 7.54 -0.43
CA VAL A 6 3.72 7.12 0.85
C VAL A 6 3.71 8.29 1.82
N LYS A 7 2.54 8.63 2.35
CA LYS A 7 2.43 9.53 3.48
C LYS A 7 2.35 8.72 4.76
N SER A 8 3.15 9.07 5.73
CA SER A 8 3.23 8.37 7.01
C SER A 8 3.10 9.34 8.16
N LEU A 9 2.21 9.00 9.10
CA LEU A 9 2.11 9.71 10.37
C LEU A 9 2.80 8.87 11.45
N GLU A 10 3.73 9.48 12.17
CA GLU A 10 4.37 8.88 13.34
C GLU A 10 4.15 9.77 14.55
N TYR A 11 3.70 9.17 15.64
CA TYR A 11 3.51 9.85 16.92
C TYR A 11 4.60 9.36 17.89
N ILE A 12 5.54 10.24 18.21
CA ILE A 12 6.69 9.92 19.06
C ILE A 12 6.88 11.04 20.07
N ASP A 13 6.94 10.69 21.35
CA ASP A 13 7.21 11.63 22.46
C ASP A 13 6.31 12.88 22.42
N CYS A 14 4.99 12.66 22.29
CA CYS A 14 3.99 13.72 22.24
C CYS A 14 4.12 14.65 21.02
N THR A 15 4.76 14.18 19.97
CA THR A 15 4.95 14.94 18.73
C THR A 15 4.44 14.14 17.55
N ASP A 16 3.62 14.77 16.71
CA ASP A 16 3.16 14.24 15.46
C ASP A 16 4.17 14.58 14.35
N TYR A 17 4.69 13.55 13.69
CA TYR A 17 5.59 13.69 12.55
C TYR A 17 4.89 13.17 11.31
N VAL A 18 4.80 14.00 10.27
CA VAL A 18 4.27 13.59 8.97
C VAL A 18 5.40 13.55 7.97
N TYR A 19 5.58 12.39 7.36
CA TYR A 19 6.63 12.15 6.37
C TYR A 19 6.04 11.87 4.99
N VAL A 20 6.77 12.28 3.97
CA VAL A 20 6.58 11.77 2.60
C VAL A 20 7.75 10.86 2.28
N GLU A 21 7.42 9.65 1.85
CA GLU A 21 8.40 8.62 1.50
C GLU A 21 8.20 8.18 0.06
N ILE A 22 9.30 7.85 -0.60
CA ILE A 22 9.27 7.23 -1.93
C ILE A 22 9.73 5.79 -1.76
N TRP A 23 8.91 4.86 -2.23
CA TRP A 23 9.16 3.43 -2.11
C TRP A 23 9.20 2.74 -3.45
N ALA A 24 10.10 1.77 -3.58
CA ALA A 24 10.09 0.77 -4.64
C ALA A 24 9.45 -0.50 -4.10
N ALA A 25 8.41 -0.99 -4.78
CA ALA A 25 7.70 -2.19 -4.36
C ALA A 25 6.93 -2.80 -5.53
N GLU A 26 6.51 -4.04 -5.37
CA GLU A 26 5.64 -4.71 -6.34
C GLU A 26 4.19 -4.22 -6.21
N SER A 27 3.76 -3.89 -4.97
CA SER A 27 2.38 -3.50 -4.69
C SER A 27 2.29 -2.61 -3.44
N ARG A 28 1.15 -1.93 -3.30
CA ARG A 28 0.82 -1.16 -2.09
C ARG A 28 0.76 -2.05 -0.85
N GLU A 29 0.23 -3.25 -1.01
CA GLU A 29 0.14 -4.24 0.04
C GLU A 29 1.51 -4.58 0.64
N GLN A 30 2.52 -4.73 -0.21
CA GLN A 30 3.88 -5.01 0.23
C GLN A 30 4.43 -3.89 1.12
N ILE A 31 4.19 -2.64 0.75
CA ILE A 31 4.63 -1.47 1.54
C ILE A 31 3.89 -1.41 2.86
N TRP A 32 2.57 -1.57 2.84
CA TRP A 32 1.76 -1.56 4.05
C TRP A 32 2.24 -2.62 5.04
N ASN A 33 2.45 -3.85 4.58
CA ASN A 33 2.87 -4.95 5.44
C ASN A 33 4.26 -4.71 6.04
N GLU A 34 5.16 -4.09 5.29
CA GLU A 34 6.48 -3.73 5.79
C GLU A 34 6.40 -2.67 6.89
N LYS A 35 5.57 -1.66 6.71
CA LYS A 35 5.40 -0.58 7.69
C LYS A 35 4.56 -0.98 8.89
N HIS A 36 3.67 -1.94 8.74
CA HIS A 36 2.71 -2.38 9.76
C HIS A 36 2.77 -3.90 9.95
N PRO A 37 3.88 -4.43 10.49
CA PRO A 37 4.05 -5.88 10.60
C PRO A 37 3.05 -6.54 11.57
N ASN A 38 2.47 -5.77 12.49
CA ASN A 38 1.49 -6.28 13.45
C ASN A 38 0.04 -6.24 12.93
N THR A 39 -0.19 -5.49 11.84
CA THR A 39 -1.51 -5.35 11.22
C THR A 39 -1.38 -5.46 9.70
N PRO A 40 -0.87 -6.59 9.19
CA PRO A 40 -0.73 -6.77 7.74
C PRO A 40 -2.11 -6.72 7.07
N ILE A 41 -2.14 -6.39 5.79
CA ILE A 41 -3.35 -6.54 5.00
C ILE A 41 -3.69 -8.03 4.99
N GLY A 42 -4.73 -8.37 5.76
CA GLY A 42 -5.10 -9.75 5.99
C GLY A 42 -5.96 -10.31 4.87
N PHE A 43 -7.24 -10.44 5.12
CA PHE A 43 -8.13 -11.10 4.21
C PHE A 43 -8.37 -10.30 2.93
N ILE A 44 -7.78 -10.77 1.85
CA ILE A 44 -8.22 -10.41 0.49
C ILE A 44 -9.17 -11.53 0.06
N PRO A 45 -10.39 -11.21 -0.40
CA PRO A 45 -11.32 -12.25 -0.84
C PRO A 45 -10.63 -13.23 -1.79
N ASP A 46 -10.67 -14.51 -1.44
CA ASP A 46 -9.95 -15.55 -2.18
C ASP A 46 -10.71 -15.92 -3.46
N PHE A 47 -10.69 -15.02 -4.42
CA PHE A 47 -11.24 -15.24 -5.75
C PHE A 47 -10.15 -15.28 -6.81
N GLU A 48 -8.92 -15.54 -6.40
CA GLU A 48 -7.82 -15.62 -7.36
C GLU A 48 -8.09 -16.75 -8.35
N PRO A 49 -8.24 -16.43 -9.65
CA PRO A 49 -8.47 -17.45 -10.66
C PRO A 49 -7.28 -18.39 -10.76
N LYS A 50 -7.57 -19.67 -10.89
CA LYS A 50 -6.56 -20.70 -11.13
C LYS A 50 -6.63 -21.15 -12.57
N ARG A 51 -5.48 -21.27 -13.23
CA ARG A 51 -5.42 -21.67 -14.64
C ARG A 51 -6.08 -23.03 -14.86
N GLU A 52 -5.94 -23.96 -13.93
CA GLU A 52 -6.52 -25.30 -13.99
C GLU A 52 -8.06 -25.31 -14.05
N ASN A 53 -8.70 -24.25 -13.53
CA ASN A 53 -10.15 -24.09 -13.51
C ASN A 53 -10.67 -23.26 -14.69
N CYS A 54 -9.82 -22.94 -15.65
CA CYS A 54 -10.17 -22.13 -16.82
C CYS A 54 -9.99 -22.97 -18.09
N PRO A 55 -10.95 -22.91 -19.05
CA PRO A 55 -10.88 -23.71 -20.26
C PRO A 55 -9.80 -23.27 -21.26
N SER A 56 -9.30 -22.04 -21.14
CA SER A 56 -8.24 -21.53 -22.03
C SER A 56 -7.44 -20.42 -21.35
N ASP A 57 -6.25 -20.12 -21.87
CA ASP A 57 -5.41 -19.04 -21.40
C ASP A 57 -6.10 -17.68 -21.54
N LYS A 58 -6.86 -17.49 -22.62
CA LYS A 58 -7.59 -16.26 -22.87
C LYS A 58 -8.62 -15.99 -21.77
N ILE A 59 -9.36 -17.02 -21.35
CA ILE A 59 -10.36 -16.90 -20.27
C ILE A 59 -9.67 -16.68 -18.94
N TYR A 60 -8.60 -17.39 -18.66
CA TYR A 60 -7.80 -17.20 -17.46
C TYR A 60 -7.28 -15.75 -17.36
N ASN A 61 -6.69 -15.23 -18.43
CA ASN A 61 -6.15 -13.88 -18.45
C ASN A 61 -7.24 -12.82 -18.23
N LYS A 62 -8.42 -13.02 -18.81
CA LYS A 62 -9.57 -12.13 -18.63
C LYS A 62 -10.04 -12.12 -17.17
N ARG A 63 -10.18 -13.30 -16.57
CA ARG A 63 -10.60 -13.44 -15.17
C ARG A 63 -9.56 -12.87 -14.22
N TYR A 64 -8.27 -13.07 -14.52
CA TYR A 64 -7.19 -12.57 -13.69
C TYR A 64 -7.13 -11.04 -13.69
N ARG A 65 -7.34 -10.39 -14.85
CA ARG A 65 -7.41 -8.92 -14.93
C ARG A 65 -8.57 -8.37 -14.10
N LYS A 66 -9.71 -9.02 -14.15
CA LYS A 66 -10.87 -8.63 -13.34
C LYS A 66 -10.55 -8.78 -11.84
N TYR A 67 -9.94 -9.88 -11.48
CA TYR A 67 -9.49 -10.12 -10.11
C TYR A 67 -8.55 -9.03 -9.61
N LEU A 68 -7.56 -8.64 -10.41
CA LEU A 68 -6.62 -7.59 -10.03
C LEU A 68 -7.31 -6.25 -9.78
N LYS A 69 -8.31 -5.91 -10.59
CA LYS A 69 -9.09 -4.68 -10.40
C LYS A 69 -9.90 -4.71 -9.10
N GLU A 70 -10.52 -5.84 -8.81
CA GLU A 70 -11.31 -6.03 -7.59
C GLU A 70 -10.42 -6.02 -6.35
N LYS A 71 -9.26 -6.66 -6.43
CA LYS A 71 -8.26 -6.64 -5.38
C LYS A 71 -7.78 -5.22 -5.08
N ASP A 72 -7.51 -4.43 -6.13
CA ASP A 72 -7.05 -3.05 -5.97
C ASP A 72 -8.10 -2.17 -5.29
N LYS A 73 -9.37 -2.31 -5.67
CA LYS A 73 -10.49 -1.62 -5.02
C LYS A 73 -10.63 -2.02 -3.55
N TRP A 74 -10.43 -3.29 -3.25
CA TRP A 74 -10.51 -3.79 -1.89
C TRP A 74 -9.38 -3.21 -1.03
N ILE A 75 -8.18 -3.14 -1.57
CA ILE A 75 -7.03 -2.53 -0.89
C ILE A 75 -7.30 -1.04 -0.63
N ASP A 76 -7.83 -0.30 -1.60
CA ASP A 76 -8.20 1.10 -1.42
C ASP A 76 -9.19 1.28 -0.26
N LYS A 77 -10.21 0.45 -0.23
CA LYS A 77 -11.20 0.48 0.84
C LYS A 77 -10.56 0.16 2.20
N TYR A 78 -9.72 -0.87 2.24
CA TYR A 78 -9.04 -1.28 3.46
C TYR A 78 -8.17 -0.16 4.02
N LEU A 79 -7.36 0.47 3.17
CA LEU A 79 -6.50 1.57 3.57
C LEU A 79 -7.31 2.77 4.08
N ARG A 80 -8.44 3.07 3.46
CA ARG A 80 -9.34 4.14 3.94
C ARG A 80 -9.96 3.82 5.28
N ASP A 81 -10.46 2.60 5.45
CA ASP A 81 -11.13 2.19 6.69
C ASP A 81 -10.18 2.17 7.89
N ILE A 82 -8.96 1.66 7.69
CA ILE A 82 -7.96 1.60 8.75
C ILE A 82 -7.35 2.97 9.03
N ASN A 83 -7.17 3.78 8.01
CA ASN A 83 -6.57 5.10 8.13
C ASN A 83 -7.58 6.23 8.31
N SER A 84 -8.84 5.92 8.63
CA SER A 84 -9.86 6.93 8.85
C SER A 84 -9.50 7.92 9.98
N GLU A 85 -8.73 7.47 10.96
CA GLU A 85 -8.18 8.31 12.04
C GLU A 85 -6.81 8.90 11.67
N LEU A 86 -6.20 8.42 10.60
CA LEU A 86 -4.89 8.83 10.11
C LEU A 86 -5.00 9.30 8.66
N GLU A 87 -5.73 10.38 8.43
CA GLU A 87 -5.95 10.97 7.09
C GLU A 87 -4.65 11.22 6.33
N GLU A 88 -3.54 11.33 7.06
CA GLU A 88 -2.22 11.59 6.52
C GLU A 88 -1.53 10.35 5.94
N SER A 89 -2.03 9.14 6.25
CA SER A 89 -1.41 7.90 5.80
C SER A 89 -2.08 7.36 4.55
N TYR A 90 -1.39 7.39 3.43
CA TYR A 90 -1.86 6.75 2.20
C TYR A 90 -0.68 6.28 1.35
N ILE A 91 -0.98 5.42 0.41
CA ILE A 91 0.01 4.85 -0.52
C ILE A 91 -0.52 5.02 -1.94
N GLU A 92 0.21 5.73 -2.78
CA GLU A 92 -0.18 6.04 -4.16
C GLU A 92 0.88 5.57 -5.16
N LEU A 93 0.44 4.91 -6.21
CA LEU A 93 1.31 4.55 -7.32
C LEU A 93 1.66 5.80 -8.13
N ILE A 94 2.94 6.12 -8.26
CA ILE A 94 3.43 7.27 -9.01
C ILE A 94 4.29 6.90 -10.21
N GLY A 95 4.66 5.63 -10.34
CA GLY A 95 5.44 5.16 -11.47
C GLY A 95 5.44 3.64 -11.57
N VAL A 96 5.67 3.11 -12.76
CA VAL A 96 5.58 1.66 -13.03
C VAL A 96 6.90 1.02 -13.41
N SER A 97 7.96 1.76 -13.58
CA SER A 97 9.26 1.19 -13.86
C SER A 97 10.36 1.94 -13.15
N ASN A 98 11.16 1.18 -12.42
CA ASN A 98 12.42 1.62 -11.86
C ASN A 98 13.38 0.43 -11.83
N ASN A 99 14.64 0.69 -11.55
CA ASN A 99 15.70 -0.33 -11.59
C ASN A 99 15.85 -1.10 -10.27
N GLU A 100 15.02 -0.81 -9.29
CA GLU A 100 15.07 -1.53 -8.01
C GLU A 100 14.46 -2.92 -8.16
N THR A 101 15.12 -3.91 -7.58
CA THR A 101 14.69 -5.31 -7.62
C THR A 101 14.20 -5.83 -6.28
N SER A 102 14.26 -5.01 -5.24
CA SER A 102 13.80 -5.37 -3.90
C SER A 102 12.99 -4.25 -3.27
N LEU A 103 12.11 -4.61 -2.35
CA LEU A 103 11.35 -3.65 -1.56
C LEU A 103 12.31 -2.69 -0.85
N LYS A 104 12.14 -1.40 -1.07
CA LYS A 104 13.06 -0.41 -0.54
C LYS A 104 12.42 0.96 -0.39
N MET A 105 12.65 1.59 0.76
CA MET A 105 12.38 3.02 0.92
C MET A 105 13.54 3.79 0.27
N ILE A 106 13.24 4.53 -0.79
CA ILE A 106 14.24 5.27 -1.57
C ILE A 106 14.60 6.59 -0.89
N SER A 107 13.58 7.30 -0.40
CA SER A 107 13.76 8.59 0.26
C SER A 107 12.68 8.84 1.31
N ARG A 108 12.98 9.70 2.27
CA ARG A 108 12.06 10.09 3.32
C ARG A 108 12.28 11.56 3.67
N HIS A 109 11.19 12.35 3.67
CA HIS A 109 11.22 13.76 4.02
C HIS A 109 10.19 14.08 5.08
N LEU A 110 10.61 14.74 6.15
CA LEU A 110 9.72 15.29 7.15
C LEU A 110 9.01 16.51 6.58
N ILE A 111 7.68 16.50 6.60
CA ILE A 111 6.88 17.64 6.14
C ILE A 111 6.39 18.47 7.31
N ILE A 112 5.89 17.80 8.35
CA ILE A 112 5.26 18.44 9.51
C ILE A 112 5.73 17.78 10.78
N SER A 113 6.07 18.60 11.77
CA SER A 113 6.35 18.15 13.13
C SER A 113 5.60 19.10 14.09
N GLU A 114 4.61 18.55 14.78
CA GLU A 114 3.79 19.32 15.72
C GLU A 114 3.77 18.63 17.08
N VAL A 115 3.96 19.42 18.14
CA VAL A 115 3.81 18.90 19.51
C VAL A 115 2.33 18.70 19.78
N ALA A 116 1.94 17.50 20.22
CA ALA A 116 0.58 17.24 20.59
C ALA A 116 0.20 18.04 21.83
N ASP A 117 -0.97 18.68 21.78
CA ASP A 117 -1.48 19.48 22.87
C ASP A 117 -2.25 18.58 23.84
N TYR A 118 -1.66 18.34 25.00
CA TYR A 118 -2.30 17.65 26.11
C TYR A 118 -2.81 18.68 27.09
N GLY A 119 -3.86 19.35 26.67
CA GLY A 119 -4.54 20.29 27.54
C GLY A 119 -5.29 19.67 28.70
#